data_b1c40e37f5f5e40686963698b4b90f52
#
_entry.id   b1c40e37f5f5e40686963698b4b90f52
#
_cell.length_a   1.000
_cell.length_b   1.000
_cell.length_c   1.000
_cell.angle_alpha   90.00
_cell.angle_beta   90.00
_cell.angle_gamma   90.00
#
_symmetry.space_group_name_H-M   'P 1'
#
loop_
_entity.id
_entity.type
_entity.pdbx_description
1 polymer ?
#
loop_
_entity_poly.entity_id
_entity_poly.type
_entity_poly.pdbx_seq_one_letter_code
_entity_poly.pdbx_strand_id
1 'polypeptide(L)'
;MKTHLPLLAALGLLLCLPGCFCKRQTPPDPEAEVQKDTVYPLGFLTDTLLQRGCRIRYGQTLSGVLQELGATPANAYTLTQICDSVFKVNRDFRAHDSLDVYYADSTLASLRYVVYPQNAVRSTVFKCFDSLAVWKVEKEVTHERRISDIRIETSLWDALLADGASPDLIMQLADIYAWTIDFFSLQKGDRFRVIYNQETCEGQPLRVDTVFFSLYTGYGDKRAAAIYLDQKDGNKYWNEKGISLRNDKGFLKAPLQFKRISSGFGVRIHPITGRRKMHPAIDYAAPTGTPVHTIGDGVVTFAGWDKGGGGNYISITHDRKGYVTKYLHLSKFAAGIRAGARVKQGQTIGYVGSTGRSTGPHLDFRITKDGKPVNPLKIVSATKPEGVPIKKENKAQLDSLYARYIAEIGE
;
A
#
# COMPACT_ATOMS: atom_id res chain seq x y z
N MET A 1 44.85 65.57 54.27
CA MET A 1 44.36 66.11 55.58
C MET A 1 43.69 64.95 56.28
N LYS A 2 44.42 64.43 57.26
CA LYS A 2 44.04 64.28 58.68
C LYS A 2 42.75 63.43 58.88
N THR A 3 42.86 62.28 59.40
CA THR A 3 43.04 61.74 60.78
C THR A 3 41.70 61.21 61.27
N HIS A 4 41.49 60.14 61.92
CA HIS A 4 42.06 59.44 63.04
C HIS A 4 41.35 58.11 63.30
N LEU A 5 42.06 57.11 63.71
CA LEU A 5 41.70 55.96 64.52
C LEU A 5 41.30 56.39 65.93
N PRO A 6 40.50 55.65 66.76
CA PRO A 6 41.04 54.52 67.56
C PRO A 6 39.98 53.41 67.76
N LEU A 7 40.38 52.16 67.83
CA LEU A 7 40.81 51.28 68.95
C LEU A 7 39.94 51.24 70.20
N LEU A 8 39.42 50.09 70.57
CA LEU A 8 39.24 49.43 71.86
C LEU A 8 38.38 48.18 71.73
N ALA A 9 38.88 47.01 71.77
CA ALA A 9 39.24 46.15 72.90
C ALA A 9 37.97 45.62 73.69
N ALA A 10 37.84 44.38 73.67
CA ALA A 10 37.85 43.39 74.73
C ALA A 10 36.67 42.47 74.85
N LEU A 11 37.01 41.25 75.12
CA LEU A 11 36.39 40.22 75.98
C LEU A 11 35.33 39.31 75.37
N GLY A 12 35.66 38.21 75.04
CA GLY A 12 35.54 36.83 75.36
C GLY A 12 34.22 36.33 75.90
N LEU A 13 33.66 35.41 75.20
CA LEU A 13 32.92 34.29 75.82
C LEU A 13 33.01 33.03 74.97
N LEU A 14 33.56 32.02 75.61
CA LEU A 14 33.69 30.65 75.09
C LEU A 14 32.31 30.00 75.18
N LEU A 15 31.79 29.52 74.04
CA LEU A 15 30.69 28.57 74.00
C LEU A 15 30.96 27.49 72.94
N CYS A 16 31.20 26.29 73.43
CA CYS A 16 31.30 25.05 72.67
C CYS A 16 30.04 24.79 71.87
N LEU A 17 30.17 24.57 70.59
CA LEU A 17 29.16 23.92 69.76
C LEU A 17 29.81 22.77 69.01
N PRO A 18 29.04 21.66 68.79
CA PRO A 18 29.60 20.38 68.32
C PRO A 18 29.86 20.38 66.84
N GLY A 19 30.83 19.58 66.46
CA GLY A 19 31.44 19.46 65.14
C GLY A 19 30.46 19.29 63.98
N CYS A 20 30.56 20.19 63.02
CA CYS A 20 30.13 19.95 61.66
C CYS A 20 31.23 19.11 60.92
N PHE A 21 30.94 17.85 60.71
CA PHE A 21 31.69 17.04 59.76
C PHE A 21 31.47 17.62 58.35
N CYS A 22 32.41 18.40 57.84
CA CYS A 22 32.55 18.68 56.42
C CYS A 22 32.87 17.37 55.72
N LYS A 23 31.88 16.71 55.14
CA LYS A 23 32.12 15.71 54.09
C LYS A 23 32.86 16.44 52.97
N ARG A 24 34.12 16.06 52.74
CA ARG A 24 34.81 16.32 51.50
C ARG A 24 33.93 15.77 50.36
N GLN A 25 33.38 16.63 49.54
CA GLN A 25 32.88 16.26 48.24
C GLN A 25 34.08 15.83 47.43
N THR A 26 34.14 14.52 47.11
CA THR A 26 34.94 14.00 46.04
C THR A 26 34.46 14.67 44.75
N PRO A 27 35.38 15.16 43.89
CA PRO A 27 34.98 15.64 42.58
C PRO A 27 34.19 14.53 41.86
N PRO A 28 33.15 14.86 41.07
CA PRO A 28 32.47 13.86 40.27
C PRO A 28 33.48 13.14 39.40
N ASP A 29 33.41 11.82 39.38
CA ASP A 29 34.14 11.00 38.42
C ASP A 29 33.94 11.60 37.04
N PRO A 30 35.01 11.68 36.21
CA PRO A 30 34.86 12.07 34.83
C PRO A 30 33.83 11.09 34.22
N GLU A 31 32.83 11.65 33.63
CA GLU A 31 31.71 11.00 32.97
C GLU A 31 32.15 9.65 32.40
N ALA A 32 31.59 8.58 32.93
CA ALA A 32 31.58 7.30 32.26
C ALA A 32 30.90 7.60 30.91
N GLU A 33 31.66 7.67 29.82
CA GLU A 33 31.15 7.64 28.47
C GLU A 33 30.22 6.44 28.42
N VAL A 34 28.92 6.73 28.41
CA VAL A 34 27.91 5.73 28.04
C VAL A 34 28.31 5.31 26.63
N GLN A 35 29.01 4.17 26.55
CA GLN A 35 29.20 3.51 25.26
C GLN A 35 27.79 3.34 24.67
N LYS A 36 27.44 4.24 23.73
CA LYS A 36 26.34 4.05 22.85
C LYS A 36 26.63 2.74 22.14
N ASP A 37 25.87 1.70 22.44
CA ASP A 37 25.91 0.46 21.66
C ASP A 37 25.78 0.85 20.20
N THR A 38 26.85 0.69 19.45
CA THR A 38 26.88 1.03 18.03
C THR A 38 26.03 0.01 17.31
N VAL A 39 24.75 0.35 17.10
CA VAL A 39 23.82 -0.49 16.36
C VAL A 39 24.25 -0.46 14.89
N TYR A 40 24.74 -1.58 14.40
CA TYR A 40 25.05 -1.75 12.99
C TYR A 40 23.76 -2.14 12.23
N PRO A 41 23.22 -1.27 11.35
CA PRO A 41 21.93 -1.51 10.71
C PRO A 41 21.82 -2.81 9.92
N LEU A 42 22.95 -3.33 9.40
CA LEU A 42 23.02 -4.59 8.66
C LEU A 42 23.61 -5.75 9.49
N GLY A 43 23.92 -5.50 10.78
CA GLY A 43 24.57 -6.47 11.65
C GLY A 43 26.09 -6.56 11.44
N PHE A 44 26.68 -5.65 10.66
CA PHE A 44 28.13 -5.52 10.45
C PHE A 44 28.50 -4.05 10.15
N LEU A 45 29.80 -3.72 10.35
CA LEU A 45 30.34 -2.39 10.07
C LEU A 45 30.50 -2.20 8.57
N THR A 46 29.81 -1.20 8.00
CA THR A 46 29.84 -0.91 6.56
C THR A 46 30.94 0.09 6.16
N ASP A 47 31.30 1.01 7.07
CA ASP A 47 32.15 2.21 6.78
C ASP A 47 33.57 1.88 6.30
N THR A 48 34.06 0.69 6.61
CA THR A 48 35.38 0.22 6.20
C THR A 48 35.38 -0.65 4.95
N LEU A 49 34.19 -0.86 4.36
CA LEU A 49 33.99 -1.75 3.22
C LEU A 49 33.64 -0.98 1.94
N LEU A 50 34.11 -1.49 0.81
CA LEU A 50 33.76 -0.98 -0.50
C LEU A 50 32.44 -1.58 -0.94
N GLN A 51 31.40 -0.73 -1.06
CA GLN A 51 30.10 -1.15 -1.56
C GLN A 51 30.02 -1.11 -3.09
N ARG A 52 29.43 -2.14 -3.69
CA ARG A 52 29.06 -2.20 -5.12
C ARG A 52 27.66 -2.73 -5.28
N GLY A 53 26.91 -2.19 -6.25
CA GLY A 53 25.63 -2.74 -6.67
C GLY A 53 25.81 -3.89 -7.67
N CYS A 54 24.99 -4.92 -7.57
CA CYS A 54 24.90 -6.01 -8.56
C CYS A 54 23.44 -6.26 -8.91
N ARG A 55 23.12 -6.53 -10.18
CA ARG A 55 21.77 -6.87 -10.63
C ARG A 55 21.72 -8.32 -11.10
N ILE A 56 20.75 -9.08 -10.60
CA ILE A 56 20.54 -10.48 -10.96
C ILE A 56 20.02 -10.59 -12.38
N ARG A 57 20.68 -11.36 -13.24
CA ARG A 57 20.25 -11.63 -14.61
C ARG A 57 19.27 -12.80 -14.66
N TYR A 58 18.46 -12.85 -15.70
CA TYR A 58 17.55 -13.97 -15.94
C TYR A 58 18.34 -15.30 -16.05
N GLY A 59 17.86 -16.33 -15.38
CA GLY A 59 18.46 -17.68 -15.38
C GLY A 59 19.65 -17.88 -14.42
N GLN A 60 20.09 -16.84 -13.71
CA GLN A 60 21.12 -17.01 -12.68
C GLN A 60 20.57 -17.71 -11.43
N THR A 61 21.40 -18.55 -10.83
CA THR A 61 21.16 -19.15 -9.50
C THR A 61 21.85 -18.35 -8.42
N LEU A 62 21.39 -18.44 -7.17
CA LEU A 62 22.05 -17.78 -6.03
C LEU A 62 23.52 -18.19 -5.92
N SER A 63 23.82 -19.50 -6.01
CA SER A 63 25.21 -19.97 -5.97
C SER A 63 26.06 -19.40 -7.10
N GLY A 64 25.51 -19.32 -8.34
CA GLY A 64 26.21 -18.75 -9.48
C GLY A 64 26.51 -17.26 -9.29
N VAL A 65 25.53 -16.48 -8.78
CA VAL A 65 25.74 -15.06 -8.48
C VAL A 65 26.79 -14.86 -7.38
N LEU A 66 26.75 -15.64 -6.30
CA LEU A 66 27.76 -15.55 -5.23
C LEU A 66 29.18 -15.85 -5.78
N GLN A 67 29.33 -16.84 -6.69
CA GLN A 67 30.62 -17.13 -7.32
C GLN A 67 31.10 -15.98 -8.24
N GLU A 68 30.22 -15.41 -9.05
CA GLU A 68 30.53 -14.23 -9.89
C GLU A 68 30.98 -13.04 -9.03
N LEU A 69 30.46 -12.91 -7.80
CA LEU A 69 30.83 -11.86 -6.85
C LEU A 69 32.14 -12.15 -6.09
N GLY A 70 32.72 -13.33 -6.25
CA GLY A 70 34.03 -13.69 -5.65
C GLY A 70 33.98 -14.74 -4.55
N ALA A 71 32.83 -15.33 -4.24
CA ALA A 71 32.77 -16.48 -3.35
C ALA A 71 33.38 -17.72 -4.00
N THR A 72 34.09 -18.55 -3.22
CA THR A 72 34.54 -19.85 -3.71
C THR A 72 33.33 -20.75 -3.99
N PRO A 73 33.43 -21.74 -4.93
CA PRO A 73 32.33 -22.67 -5.20
C PRO A 73 31.82 -23.37 -3.94
N ALA A 74 32.72 -23.75 -3.03
CA ALA A 74 32.38 -24.39 -1.76
C ALA A 74 31.58 -23.47 -0.84
N ASN A 75 32.03 -22.21 -0.69
CA ASN A 75 31.33 -21.22 0.14
C ASN A 75 29.96 -20.87 -0.44
N ALA A 76 29.88 -20.67 -1.75
CA ALA A 76 28.60 -20.39 -2.43
C ALA A 76 27.60 -21.53 -2.25
N TYR A 77 28.04 -22.77 -2.38
CA TYR A 77 27.22 -23.97 -2.11
C TYR A 77 26.74 -24.00 -0.65
N THR A 78 27.68 -23.87 0.32
CA THR A 78 27.35 -23.88 1.74
C THR A 78 26.33 -22.78 2.09
N LEU A 79 26.53 -21.56 1.60
CA LEU A 79 25.60 -20.45 1.83
C LEU A 79 24.20 -20.74 1.30
N THR A 80 24.06 -21.43 0.16
CA THR A 80 22.75 -21.82 -0.36
C THR A 80 22.07 -22.89 0.47
N GLN A 81 22.83 -23.74 1.19
CA GLN A 81 22.26 -24.74 2.10
C GLN A 81 21.80 -24.12 3.43
N ILE A 82 22.67 -23.31 4.05
CA ILE A 82 22.35 -22.71 5.37
C ILE A 82 21.31 -21.60 5.30
N CYS A 83 21.09 -20.97 4.14
CA CYS A 83 20.14 -19.86 4.01
C CYS A 83 18.67 -20.31 4.10
N ASP A 84 18.34 -21.59 3.92
CA ASP A 84 16.96 -22.06 3.77
C ASP A 84 16.03 -21.74 4.95
N SER A 85 16.57 -21.60 6.16
CA SER A 85 15.81 -21.18 7.35
C SER A 85 15.39 -19.72 7.32
N VAL A 86 16.15 -18.86 6.61
CA VAL A 86 16.01 -17.39 6.58
C VAL A 86 15.51 -16.90 5.23
N PHE A 87 15.96 -17.53 4.14
CA PHE A 87 15.76 -17.11 2.76
C PHE A 87 15.45 -18.31 1.86
N LYS A 88 14.22 -18.39 1.38
CA LYS A 88 13.78 -19.46 0.48
C LYS A 88 14.18 -19.14 -0.96
N VAL A 89 15.29 -19.71 -1.44
CA VAL A 89 15.86 -19.41 -2.77
C VAL A 89 14.80 -19.49 -3.88
N ASN A 90 14.00 -20.57 -3.91
CA ASN A 90 12.99 -20.77 -4.97
C ASN A 90 11.84 -19.74 -4.95
N ARG A 91 11.63 -19.03 -3.84
CA ARG A 91 10.56 -18.05 -3.67
C ARG A 91 11.07 -16.62 -3.69
N ASP A 92 12.18 -16.39 -3.00
CA ASP A 92 12.65 -15.07 -2.62
C ASP A 92 13.73 -14.54 -3.58
N PHE A 93 14.48 -15.42 -4.29
CA PHE A 93 15.51 -15.03 -5.24
C PHE A 93 14.91 -14.82 -6.64
N ARG A 94 15.00 -13.59 -7.14
CA ARG A 94 14.33 -13.20 -8.40
C ARG A 94 15.28 -12.52 -9.37
N ALA A 95 15.10 -12.82 -10.66
CA ALA A 95 15.76 -12.07 -11.71
C ALA A 95 15.36 -10.59 -11.67
N HIS A 96 16.32 -9.74 -12.00
CA HIS A 96 16.22 -8.27 -12.01
C HIS A 96 16.22 -7.59 -10.63
N ASP A 97 16.22 -8.33 -9.53
CA ASP A 97 16.48 -7.75 -8.21
C ASP A 97 17.94 -7.27 -8.12
N SER A 98 18.16 -6.26 -7.26
CA SER A 98 19.49 -5.69 -7.00
C SER A 98 20.04 -6.21 -5.69
N LEU A 99 21.36 -6.38 -5.64
CA LEU A 99 22.13 -6.75 -4.46
C LEU A 99 23.08 -5.62 -4.09
N ASP A 100 23.31 -5.40 -2.79
CA ASP A 100 24.41 -4.60 -2.29
C ASP A 100 25.54 -5.54 -1.85
N VAL A 101 26.72 -5.33 -2.40
CA VAL A 101 27.87 -6.21 -2.24
C VAL A 101 29.01 -5.44 -1.57
N TYR A 102 29.60 -6.02 -0.54
CA TYR A 102 30.60 -5.37 0.29
C TYR A 102 31.94 -6.13 0.23
N TYR A 103 32.99 -5.42 -0.13
CA TYR A 103 34.36 -5.92 -0.30
C TYR A 103 35.30 -5.26 0.71
N ALA A 104 36.33 -5.98 1.16
CA ALA A 104 37.39 -5.38 2.00
C ALA A 104 38.30 -4.44 1.21
N ASP A 105 38.44 -4.67 -0.11
CA ASP A 105 39.25 -3.87 -1.04
C ASP A 105 38.66 -3.92 -2.44
N SER A 106 39.37 -3.44 -3.45
CA SER A 106 38.88 -3.40 -4.85
C SER A 106 38.91 -4.74 -5.57
N THR A 107 39.40 -5.82 -4.97
CA THR A 107 39.49 -7.14 -5.58
C THR A 107 38.21 -7.97 -5.32
N LEU A 108 37.82 -8.81 -6.28
CA LEU A 108 36.67 -9.71 -6.08
C LEU A 108 36.94 -10.78 -5.01
N ALA A 109 38.22 -11.16 -4.81
CA ALA A 109 38.61 -12.13 -3.80
C ALA A 109 38.38 -11.63 -2.37
N SER A 110 38.18 -10.33 -2.17
CA SER A 110 37.96 -9.70 -0.89
C SER A 110 36.47 -9.60 -0.50
N LEU A 111 35.59 -10.35 -1.13
CA LEU A 111 34.14 -10.39 -0.82
C LEU A 111 33.91 -10.67 0.68
N ARG A 112 33.13 -9.79 1.32
CA ARG A 112 32.76 -9.92 2.73
C ARG A 112 31.29 -10.25 2.92
N TYR A 113 30.42 -9.40 2.39
CA TYR A 113 28.98 -9.55 2.58
C TYR A 113 28.23 -9.32 1.26
N VAL A 114 27.15 -10.05 1.10
CA VAL A 114 26.13 -9.81 0.09
C VAL A 114 24.81 -9.56 0.80
N VAL A 115 24.21 -8.41 0.57
CA VAL A 115 22.91 -8.01 1.10
C VAL A 115 21.88 -8.11 0.01
N TYR A 116 20.84 -8.88 0.24
CA TYR A 116 19.70 -9.02 -0.66
C TYR A 116 18.50 -8.28 -0.06
N PRO A 117 18.15 -7.07 -0.56
CA PRO A 117 16.92 -6.38 -0.18
C PRO A 117 15.70 -7.13 -0.71
N GLN A 118 14.91 -7.73 0.16
CA GLN A 118 13.67 -8.42 -0.24
C GLN A 118 12.52 -7.43 -0.45
N ASN A 119 12.52 -6.35 0.31
CA ASN A 119 11.61 -5.20 0.19
C ASN A 119 12.20 -4.00 0.96
N ALA A 120 11.44 -2.91 1.10
CA ALA A 120 11.90 -1.70 1.78
C ALA A 120 12.27 -1.91 3.28
N VAL A 121 11.72 -2.95 3.92
CA VAL A 121 11.90 -3.22 5.36
C VAL A 121 12.88 -4.35 5.61
N ARG A 122 12.87 -5.38 4.76
CA ARG A 122 13.58 -6.64 5.00
C ARG A 122 14.72 -6.84 4.03
N SER A 123 15.87 -7.22 4.57
CA SER A 123 17.03 -7.67 3.82
C SER A 123 17.56 -8.98 4.36
N THR A 124 18.17 -9.79 3.50
CA THR A 124 18.93 -10.98 3.91
C THR A 124 20.41 -10.71 3.69
N VAL A 125 21.21 -10.93 4.70
CA VAL A 125 22.66 -10.74 4.67
C VAL A 125 23.34 -12.11 4.61
N PHE A 126 24.24 -12.24 3.63
CA PHE A 126 25.10 -13.41 3.46
C PHE A 126 26.54 -12.99 3.84
N LYS A 127 27.09 -13.57 4.89
CA LYS A 127 28.52 -13.44 5.25
C LYS A 127 29.32 -14.47 4.46
N CYS A 128 30.21 -13.99 3.60
CA CYS A 128 30.91 -14.79 2.59
C CYS A 128 32.35 -15.16 2.94
N PHE A 129 32.81 -14.83 4.15
CA PHE A 129 34.20 -15.03 4.60
C PHE A 129 34.25 -15.61 6.02
N ASP A 130 35.40 -16.19 6.40
CA ASP A 130 35.63 -16.87 7.68
C ASP A 130 34.50 -17.86 8.03
N SER A 131 33.73 -17.57 9.08
CA SER A 131 32.55 -18.31 9.44
C SER A 131 31.36 -17.86 8.57
N LEU A 132 30.94 -18.72 7.63
CA LEU A 132 29.79 -18.47 6.78
C LEU A 132 28.51 -18.37 7.61
N ALA A 133 27.71 -17.35 7.36
CA ALA A 133 26.44 -17.13 8.07
C ALA A 133 25.41 -16.43 7.18
N VAL A 134 24.14 -16.62 7.49
CA VAL A 134 23.03 -15.93 6.84
C VAL A 134 22.04 -15.48 7.90
N TRP A 135 21.65 -14.21 7.87
CA TRP A 135 20.65 -13.67 8.78
C TRP A 135 19.73 -12.67 8.10
N LYS A 136 18.58 -12.42 8.71
CA LYS A 136 17.64 -11.36 8.31
C LYS A 136 17.95 -10.09 9.06
N VAL A 137 17.74 -8.99 8.36
CA VAL A 137 17.70 -7.67 8.94
C VAL A 137 16.33 -7.08 8.64
N GLU A 138 15.70 -6.52 9.67
CA GLU A 138 14.44 -5.80 9.52
C GLU A 138 14.65 -4.38 10.05
N LYS A 139 14.34 -3.40 9.20
CA LYS A 139 14.35 -1.99 9.57
C LYS A 139 13.13 -1.68 10.43
N GLU A 140 13.27 -0.72 11.32
CA GLU A 140 12.15 -0.25 12.13
C GLU A 140 11.05 0.35 11.25
N VAL A 141 9.82 -0.09 11.50
CA VAL A 141 8.61 0.46 10.89
C VAL A 141 7.91 1.29 11.95
N THR A 142 7.72 2.56 11.65
CA THR A 142 6.99 3.48 12.53
C THR A 142 5.59 3.72 12.00
N HIS A 143 4.65 3.99 12.90
CA HIS A 143 3.26 4.30 12.57
C HIS A 143 3.02 5.78 12.85
N GLU A 144 2.58 6.49 11.85
CA GLU A 144 2.31 7.92 11.91
C GLU A 144 0.83 8.19 11.61
N ARG A 145 0.16 8.90 12.53
CA ARG A 145 -1.18 9.43 12.26
C ARG A 145 -1.05 10.70 11.42
N ARG A 146 -1.67 10.70 10.25
CA ARG A 146 -1.62 11.81 9.30
C ARG A 146 -3.00 12.36 9.00
N ILE A 147 -3.01 13.66 8.69
CA ILE A 147 -4.14 14.37 8.11
C ILE A 147 -3.68 14.91 6.77
N SER A 148 -4.33 14.49 5.71
CA SER A 148 -4.05 14.95 4.34
C SER A 148 -5.24 15.74 3.79
N ASP A 149 -4.92 16.83 3.11
CA ASP A 149 -5.87 17.70 2.42
C ASP A 149 -5.55 17.74 0.92
N ILE A 150 -6.15 16.84 0.20
CA ILE A 150 -5.81 16.50 -1.17
C ILE A 150 -6.78 17.19 -2.12
N ARG A 151 -6.35 18.25 -2.80
CA ARG A 151 -7.11 18.92 -3.84
C ARG A 151 -6.63 18.49 -5.22
N ILE A 152 -7.56 18.04 -6.05
CA ILE A 152 -7.25 17.56 -7.40
C ILE A 152 -7.05 18.74 -8.33
N GLU A 153 -5.83 18.90 -8.87
CA GLU A 153 -5.51 19.90 -9.90
C GLU A 153 -5.35 19.24 -11.27
N THR A 154 -4.71 18.09 -11.35
CA THR A 154 -4.49 17.31 -12.58
C THR A 154 -5.03 15.89 -12.43
N SER A 155 -4.53 15.13 -11.45
CA SER A 155 -5.01 13.80 -11.11
C SER A 155 -4.97 13.59 -9.60
N LEU A 156 -5.77 12.65 -9.10
CA LEU A 156 -5.70 12.24 -7.68
C LEU A 156 -4.33 11.66 -7.34
N TRP A 157 -3.70 10.98 -8.28
CA TRP A 157 -2.37 10.40 -8.11
C TRP A 157 -1.31 11.48 -7.85
N ASP A 158 -1.26 12.50 -8.72
CA ASP A 158 -0.28 13.58 -8.59
C ASP A 158 -0.50 14.37 -7.29
N ALA A 159 -1.77 14.63 -6.94
CA ALA A 159 -2.12 15.36 -5.73
C ALA A 159 -1.70 14.61 -4.45
N LEU A 160 -1.84 13.28 -4.42
CA LEU A 160 -1.41 12.45 -3.30
C LEU A 160 0.11 12.34 -3.16
N LEU A 161 0.82 12.21 -4.28
CA LEU A 161 2.28 12.21 -4.27
C LEU A 161 2.84 13.55 -3.78
N ALA A 162 2.23 14.66 -4.18
CA ALA A 162 2.61 16.00 -3.72
C ALA A 162 2.38 16.19 -2.21
N ASP A 163 1.37 15.54 -1.63
CA ASP A 163 1.10 15.52 -0.20
C ASP A 163 2.05 14.58 0.59
N GLY A 164 2.85 13.76 -0.09
CA GLY A 164 3.73 12.76 0.52
C GLY A 164 2.99 11.56 1.11
N ALA A 165 1.75 11.32 0.68
CA ALA A 165 1.00 10.14 1.07
C ALA A 165 1.44 8.90 0.28
N SER A 166 1.29 7.73 0.89
CA SER A 166 1.51 6.47 0.18
C SER A 166 0.50 6.30 -0.96
N PRO A 167 0.93 5.80 -2.15
CA PRO A 167 0.02 5.40 -3.22
C PRO A 167 -1.09 4.43 -2.79
N ASP A 168 -0.86 3.67 -1.73
CA ASP A 168 -1.83 2.76 -1.13
C ASP A 168 -3.09 3.50 -0.62
N LEU A 169 -2.98 4.79 -0.24
CA LEU A 169 -4.13 5.59 0.17
C LEU A 169 -5.18 5.72 -0.94
N ILE A 170 -4.74 5.85 -2.21
CA ILE A 170 -5.67 5.89 -3.35
C ILE A 170 -6.48 4.60 -3.44
N MET A 171 -5.79 3.46 -3.27
CA MET A 171 -6.41 2.14 -3.35
C MET A 171 -7.46 2.00 -2.25
N GLN A 172 -7.12 2.37 -1.03
CA GLN A 172 -8.05 2.30 0.10
C GLN A 172 -9.23 3.26 -0.05
N LEU A 173 -9.02 4.50 -0.48
CA LEU A 173 -10.12 5.43 -0.76
C LEU A 173 -11.03 4.91 -1.88
N ALA A 174 -10.46 4.35 -2.95
CA ALA A 174 -11.22 3.74 -4.03
C ALA A 174 -12.07 2.56 -3.54
N ASP A 175 -11.53 1.74 -2.65
CA ASP A 175 -12.27 0.63 -2.04
C ASP A 175 -13.37 1.12 -1.08
N ILE A 176 -13.07 2.11 -0.24
CA ILE A 176 -14.04 2.70 0.71
C ILE A 176 -15.23 3.29 -0.04
N TYR A 177 -14.97 4.02 -1.11
CA TYR A 177 -16.00 4.72 -1.89
C TYR A 177 -16.49 3.97 -3.13
N ALA A 178 -16.13 2.70 -3.29
CA ALA A 178 -16.41 1.91 -4.50
C ALA A 178 -17.87 1.93 -4.98
N TRP A 179 -18.81 2.19 -4.07
CA TRP A 179 -20.25 2.26 -4.36
C TRP A 179 -20.81 3.68 -4.40
N THR A 180 -20.07 4.67 -3.92
CA THR A 180 -20.56 6.03 -3.71
C THR A 180 -19.92 7.07 -4.63
N ILE A 181 -18.64 6.94 -4.94
CA ILE A 181 -17.89 7.86 -5.78
C ILE A 181 -17.31 7.11 -6.98
N ASP A 182 -17.51 7.68 -8.16
CA ASP A 182 -16.81 7.23 -9.36
C ASP A 182 -15.46 7.96 -9.44
N PHE A 183 -14.39 7.27 -9.04
CA PHE A 183 -13.03 7.82 -9.03
C PHE A 183 -12.51 8.23 -10.42
N PHE A 184 -13.17 7.79 -11.49
CA PHE A 184 -12.82 8.16 -12.86
C PHE A 184 -13.56 9.39 -13.36
N SER A 185 -14.57 9.84 -12.62
CA SER A 185 -15.28 11.08 -12.88
C SER A 185 -14.80 12.25 -12.02
N LEU A 186 -13.75 12.05 -11.23
CA LEU A 186 -13.14 13.11 -10.42
C LEU A 186 -12.62 14.23 -11.30
N GLN A 187 -12.88 15.48 -10.88
CA GLN A 187 -12.57 16.68 -11.65
C GLN A 187 -11.60 17.57 -10.88
N LYS A 188 -10.99 18.50 -11.63
CA LYS A 188 -10.21 19.57 -11.02
C LYS A 188 -11.08 20.34 -10.01
N GLY A 189 -10.54 20.55 -8.81
CA GLY A 189 -11.22 21.17 -7.68
C GLY A 189 -11.90 20.19 -6.71
N ASP A 190 -12.10 18.93 -7.09
CA ASP A 190 -12.53 17.89 -6.14
C ASP A 190 -11.49 17.74 -5.04
N ARG A 191 -11.93 17.46 -3.81
CA ARG A 191 -11.08 17.47 -2.63
C ARG A 191 -11.38 16.27 -1.74
N PHE A 192 -10.31 15.65 -1.23
CA PHE A 192 -10.37 14.65 -0.16
C PHE A 192 -9.64 15.18 1.06
N ARG A 193 -10.29 15.17 2.22
CA ARG A 193 -9.64 15.36 3.52
C ARG A 193 -9.68 14.05 4.26
N VAL A 194 -8.52 13.55 4.66
CA VAL A 194 -8.37 12.16 5.12
C VAL A 194 -7.57 12.12 6.41
N ILE A 195 -8.06 11.38 7.39
CA ILE A 195 -7.35 11.05 8.63
C ILE A 195 -7.02 9.56 8.59
N TYR A 196 -5.74 9.22 8.65
CA TYR A 196 -5.29 7.83 8.50
C TYR A 196 -4.00 7.55 9.25
N ASN A 197 -3.70 6.27 9.50
CA ASN A 197 -2.39 5.82 9.92
C ASN A 197 -1.57 5.38 8.72
N GLN A 198 -0.33 5.86 8.65
CA GLN A 198 0.65 5.48 7.63
C GLN A 198 1.82 4.78 8.30
N GLU A 199 2.20 3.64 7.76
CA GLU A 199 3.47 3.01 8.09
C GLU A 199 4.59 3.68 7.30
N THR A 200 5.69 3.99 7.97
CA THR A 200 6.89 4.54 7.35
C THR A 200 8.12 3.74 7.74
N CYS A 201 9.11 3.71 6.86
CA CYS A 201 10.41 3.15 7.13
C CYS A 201 11.47 4.16 6.67
N GLU A 202 12.37 4.53 7.56
CA GLU A 202 13.40 5.56 7.29
C GLU A 202 12.79 6.86 6.70
N GLY A 203 11.63 7.27 7.19
CA GLY A 203 10.92 8.46 6.72
C GLY A 203 10.20 8.31 5.37
N GLN A 204 10.27 7.13 4.73
CA GLN A 204 9.56 6.86 3.48
C GLN A 204 8.23 6.17 3.73
N PRO A 205 7.14 6.60 3.09
CA PRO A 205 5.84 5.98 3.24
C PRO A 205 5.84 4.57 2.64
N LEU A 206 5.39 3.58 3.42
CA LEU A 206 5.26 2.18 3.00
C LEU A 206 3.83 1.86 2.56
N ARG A 207 2.91 1.94 3.49
CA ARG A 207 1.49 1.63 3.26
C ARG A 207 0.61 2.38 4.25
N VAL A 208 -0.67 2.43 3.94
CA VAL A 208 -1.71 2.91 4.86
C VAL A 208 -2.26 1.72 5.63
N ASP A 209 -2.21 1.81 6.97
CA ASP A 209 -2.76 0.77 7.84
C ASP A 209 -4.28 0.91 7.94
N THR A 210 -4.76 2.08 8.35
CA THR A 210 -6.19 2.33 8.56
C THR A 210 -6.55 3.76 8.17
N VAL A 211 -7.58 3.92 7.34
CA VAL A 211 -8.25 5.20 7.13
C VAL A 211 -9.35 5.35 8.18
N PHE A 212 -9.19 6.29 9.12
CA PHE A 212 -10.18 6.54 10.17
C PHE A 212 -11.36 7.37 9.70
N PHE A 213 -11.06 8.34 8.85
CA PHE A 213 -12.05 9.27 8.32
C PHE A 213 -11.63 9.77 6.94
N SER A 214 -12.60 9.93 6.07
CA SER A 214 -12.41 10.65 4.82
C SER A 214 -13.64 11.47 4.50
N LEU A 215 -13.42 12.70 4.05
CA LEU A 215 -14.47 13.58 3.53
C LEU A 215 -14.13 13.96 2.10
N TYR A 216 -14.94 13.51 1.18
CA TYR A 216 -14.94 13.96 -0.22
C TYR A 216 -15.86 15.16 -0.38
N THR A 217 -15.39 16.18 -1.09
CA THR A 217 -16.19 17.30 -1.60
C THR A 217 -15.89 17.50 -3.07
N GLY A 218 -16.93 17.56 -3.88
CA GLY A 218 -16.82 17.68 -5.34
C GLY A 218 -17.74 18.72 -5.93
N TYR A 219 -17.67 18.86 -7.25
CA TYR A 219 -18.47 19.83 -8.00
C TYR A 219 -19.98 19.65 -7.77
N GLY A 220 -20.72 20.77 -7.62
CA GLY A 220 -22.18 20.77 -7.41
C GLY A 220 -22.58 20.28 -6.02
N ASP A 221 -21.87 20.70 -4.98
CA ASP A 221 -22.12 20.39 -3.55
C ASP A 221 -22.15 18.89 -3.22
N LYS A 222 -21.52 18.07 -4.07
CA LYS A 222 -21.35 16.65 -3.77
C LYS A 222 -20.48 16.51 -2.54
N ARG A 223 -21.00 15.82 -1.53
CA ARG A 223 -20.30 15.54 -0.28
C ARG A 223 -20.53 14.08 0.11
N ALA A 224 -19.46 13.40 0.52
CA ALA A 224 -19.52 12.04 1.02
C ALA A 224 -18.52 11.86 2.16
N ALA A 225 -18.99 11.52 3.34
CA ALA A 225 -18.16 11.15 4.47
C ALA A 225 -18.00 9.63 4.56
N ALA A 226 -16.83 9.18 4.99
CA ALA A 226 -16.53 7.82 5.36
C ALA A 226 -15.94 7.80 6.76
N ILE A 227 -16.61 7.16 7.70
CA ILE A 227 -16.22 7.09 9.11
C ILE A 227 -15.94 5.62 9.42
N TYR A 228 -14.72 5.32 9.88
CA TYR A 228 -14.35 3.98 10.29
C TYR A 228 -14.94 3.62 11.65
N LEU A 229 -15.71 2.53 11.69
CA LEU A 229 -16.17 1.88 12.92
C LEU A 229 -16.47 0.41 12.62
N ASP A 230 -15.62 -0.49 13.08
CA ASP A 230 -15.76 -1.93 12.87
C ASP A 230 -16.69 -2.55 13.92
N GLN A 231 -17.92 -2.85 13.53
CA GLN A 231 -18.88 -3.52 14.42
C GLN A 231 -18.92 -5.06 14.23
N LYS A 232 -17.85 -5.64 13.62
CA LYS A 232 -17.64 -7.09 13.45
C LYS A 232 -18.70 -7.82 12.63
N ASP A 233 -19.36 -7.12 11.70
CA ASP A 233 -20.36 -7.69 10.79
C ASP A 233 -19.94 -7.63 9.31
N GLY A 234 -18.67 -7.23 9.05
CA GLY A 234 -18.11 -7.05 7.72
C GLY A 234 -18.23 -5.63 7.19
N ASN A 235 -19.04 -4.77 7.80
CA ASN A 235 -19.12 -3.35 7.48
C ASN A 235 -18.19 -2.56 8.40
N LYS A 236 -17.38 -1.69 7.81
CA LYS A 236 -16.38 -0.91 8.55
C LYS A 236 -16.47 0.60 8.30
N TYR A 237 -17.13 1.02 7.22
CA TYR A 237 -17.24 2.43 6.86
C TYR A 237 -18.69 2.87 6.74
N TRP A 238 -19.00 4.00 7.36
CA TRP A 238 -20.33 4.55 7.53
C TRP A 238 -20.35 6.01 7.09
N ASN A 239 -21.45 6.45 6.50
CA ASN A 239 -21.65 7.88 6.29
C ASN A 239 -22.10 8.57 7.59
N GLU A 240 -22.25 9.89 7.57
CA GLU A 240 -22.69 10.72 8.70
C GLU A 240 -24.09 10.34 9.24
N LYS A 241 -24.92 9.71 8.40
CA LYS A 241 -26.25 9.23 8.80
C LYS A 241 -26.20 7.85 9.45
N GLY A 242 -25.05 7.21 9.46
CA GLY A 242 -24.88 5.85 9.95
C GLY A 242 -25.35 4.78 8.96
N ILE A 243 -25.29 5.08 7.67
CA ILE A 243 -25.55 4.11 6.61
C ILE A 243 -24.22 3.60 6.08
N SER A 244 -24.07 2.28 5.98
CA SER A 244 -22.88 1.63 5.43
C SER A 244 -22.58 2.13 4.02
N LEU A 245 -21.32 2.45 3.75
CA LEU A 245 -20.86 2.76 2.40
C LEU A 245 -20.82 1.54 1.49
N ARG A 246 -20.78 0.34 2.08
CA ARG A 246 -20.89 -0.91 1.33
C ARG A 246 -22.33 -1.17 0.91
N ASN A 247 -22.51 -1.48 -0.36
CA ASN A 247 -23.82 -1.79 -0.92
C ASN A 247 -23.85 -3.23 -1.45
N ASP A 248 -24.17 -4.18 -0.58
CA ASP A 248 -24.24 -5.61 -0.93
C ASP A 248 -25.34 -5.94 -1.96
N LYS A 249 -26.30 -5.04 -2.15
CA LYS A 249 -27.41 -5.21 -3.12
C LYS A 249 -27.18 -4.48 -4.45
N GLY A 250 -26.16 -3.63 -4.54
CA GLY A 250 -25.80 -2.86 -5.72
C GLY A 250 -24.71 -3.52 -6.56
N PHE A 251 -24.34 -2.84 -7.64
CA PHE A 251 -23.12 -3.16 -8.40
C PHE A 251 -22.05 -2.14 -8.10
N LEU A 252 -20.77 -2.56 -8.12
CA LEU A 252 -19.63 -1.65 -8.10
C LEU A 252 -19.72 -0.66 -9.27
N LYS A 253 -19.24 0.56 -9.08
CA LYS A 253 -19.25 1.60 -10.12
C LYS A 253 -18.37 1.25 -11.31
N ALA A 254 -17.27 0.51 -11.09
CA ALA A 254 -16.40 0.01 -12.15
C ALA A 254 -15.80 -1.36 -11.78
N PRO A 255 -15.48 -2.21 -12.78
CA PRO A 255 -14.89 -3.53 -12.56
C PRO A 255 -13.37 -3.52 -12.34
N LEU A 256 -12.71 -2.38 -12.51
CA LEU A 256 -11.25 -2.22 -12.38
C LEU A 256 -10.90 -0.74 -12.22
N GLN A 257 -9.64 -0.49 -11.85
CA GLN A 257 -9.05 0.84 -12.00
C GLN A 257 -8.58 1.03 -13.45
N PHE A 258 -8.95 2.12 -14.10
CA PHE A 258 -8.65 2.39 -15.50
C PHE A 258 -8.18 3.84 -15.72
N LYS A 259 -7.47 4.09 -16.83
CA LYS A 259 -7.01 5.44 -17.18
C LYS A 259 -8.12 6.29 -17.82
N ARG A 260 -8.92 5.68 -18.69
CA ARG A 260 -10.04 6.31 -19.39
C ARG A 260 -10.96 5.27 -19.99
N ILE A 261 -12.18 5.67 -20.29
CA ILE A 261 -13.08 4.91 -21.15
C ILE A 261 -12.64 5.18 -22.59
N SER A 262 -12.15 4.14 -23.28
CA SER A 262 -11.68 4.23 -24.67
C SER A 262 -12.81 4.09 -25.67
N SER A 263 -13.90 3.40 -25.30
CA SER A 263 -15.11 3.30 -26.11
C SER A 263 -16.38 3.10 -25.26
N GLY A 264 -17.41 3.85 -25.59
CA GLY A 264 -18.71 3.76 -24.93
C GLY A 264 -19.66 2.72 -25.53
N PHE A 265 -20.76 2.47 -24.81
CA PHE A 265 -21.89 1.66 -25.27
C PHE A 265 -22.69 2.42 -26.35
N GLY A 266 -22.98 1.78 -27.46
CA GLY A 266 -23.82 2.34 -28.52
C GLY A 266 -23.30 2.09 -29.92
N VAL A 267 -23.95 2.72 -30.91
CA VAL A 267 -23.54 2.59 -32.32
C VAL A 267 -22.29 3.43 -32.57
N ARG A 268 -21.23 2.79 -33.04
CA ARG A 268 -19.96 3.44 -33.39
C ARG A 268 -19.37 2.92 -34.71
N ILE A 269 -18.39 3.61 -35.26
CA ILE A 269 -17.58 3.09 -36.34
C ILE A 269 -16.64 2.04 -35.77
N HIS A 270 -16.67 0.84 -36.31
CA HIS A 270 -15.84 -0.27 -35.84
C HIS A 270 -14.37 -0.01 -36.23
N PRO A 271 -13.42 -0.01 -35.29
CA PRO A 271 -12.03 0.45 -35.52
C PRO A 271 -11.26 -0.38 -36.57
N ILE A 272 -11.66 -1.65 -36.76
CA ILE A 272 -10.99 -2.55 -37.71
C ILE A 272 -11.71 -2.57 -39.06
N THR A 273 -13.04 -2.57 -39.08
CA THR A 273 -13.84 -2.77 -40.31
C THR A 273 -14.35 -1.49 -40.95
N GLY A 274 -14.28 -0.33 -40.25
CA GLY A 274 -14.80 0.96 -40.70
C GLY A 274 -16.35 1.04 -40.80
N ARG A 275 -17.07 -0.03 -40.47
CA ARG A 275 -18.55 -0.07 -40.58
C ARG A 275 -19.22 0.39 -39.28
N ARG A 276 -20.39 1.02 -39.40
CA ARG A 276 -21.23 1.32 -38.24
C ARG A 276 -21.71 0.00 -37.60
N LYS A 277 -21.39 -0.18 -36.32
CA LYS A 277 -21.75 -1.38 -35.57
C LYS A 277 -22.12 -1.02 -34.14
N MET A 278 -23.10 -1.72 -33.59
CA MET A 278 -23.44 -1.63 -32.16
C MET A 278 -22.29 -2.19 -31.34
N HIS A 279 -21.82 -1.40 -30.38
CA HIS A 279 -20.87 -1.81 -29.34
C HIS A 279 -21.64 -2.04 -28.05
N PRO A 280 -21.90 -3.32 -27.66
CA PRO A 280 -22.71 -3.63 -26.47
C PRO A 280 -21.86 -3.71 -25.20
N ALA A 281 -20.84 -2.81 -25.09
CA ALA A 281 -19.84 -2.84 -24.05
C ALA A 281 -19.37 -1.43 -23.67
N ILE A 282 -18.63 -1.35 -22.58
CA ILE A 282 -17.70 -0.24 -22.26
C ILE A 282 -16.29 -0.79 -22.32
N ASP A 283 -15.41 -0.13 -23.08
CA ASP A 283 -14.00 -0.46 -23.13
C ASP A 283 -13.22 0.43 -22.15
N TYR A 284 -12.64 -0.18 -21.12
CA TYR A 284 -11.81 0.48 -20.12
C TYR A 284 -10.32 0.31 -20.46
N ALA A 285 -9.64 1.38 -20.85
CA ALA A 285 -8.20 1.37 -21.12
C ALA A 285 -7.40 1.28 -19.81
N ALA A 286 -6.68 0.20 -19.63
CA ALA A 286 -5.83 -0.04 -18.46
C ALA A 286 -4.60 -0.87 -18.86
N PRO A 287 -3.47 -0.76 -18.14
CA PRO A 287 -2.28 -1.58 -18.39
C PRO A 287 -2.56 -3.08 -18.30
N THR A 288 -1.83 -3.87 -19.10
CA THR A 288 -1.84 -5.34 -18.94
C THR A 288 -1.46 -5.71 -17.50
N GLY A 289 -2.20 -6.65 -16.91
CA GLY A 289 -1.97 -7.08 -15.53
C GLY A 289 -2.78 -6.32 -14.47
N THR A 290 -3.49 -5.24 -14.84
CA THR A 290 -4.41 -4.55 -13.92
C THR A 290 -5.46 -5.55 -13.42
N PRO A 291 -5.70 -5.66 -12.09
CA PRO A 291 -6.72 -6.54 -11.54
C PRO A 291 -8.13 -6.17 -12.03
N VAL A 292 -8.91 -7.19 -12.38
CA VAL A 292 -10.32 -7.08 -12.77
C VAL A 292 -11.16 -7.74 -11.70
N HIS A 293 -12.17 -7.00 -11.21
CA HIS A 293 -13.04 -7.42 -10.12
C HIS A 293 -14.45 -7.70 -10.64
N THR A 294 -15.12 -8.68 -10.05
CA THR A 294 -16.57 -8.82 -10.29
C THR A 294 -17.34 -7.67 -9.63
N ILE A 295 -18.30 -7.11 -10.37
CA ILE A 295 -19.10 -5.98 -9.86
C ILE A 295 -20.23 -6.37 -8.90
N GLY A 296 -20.48 -7.66 -8.70
CA GLY A 296 -21.51 -8.17 -7.82
C GLY A 296 -21.28 -9.64 -7.46
N ASP A 297 -21.98 -10.12 -6.43
CA ASP A 297 -22.01 -11.54 -6.06
C ASP A 297 -22.63 -12.36 -7.19
N GLY A 298 -22.15 -13.59 -7.37
CA GLY A 298 -22.68 -14.47 -8.41
C GLY A 298 -21.90 -15.75 -8.61
N VAL A 299 -22.22 -16.45 -9.69
CA VAL A 299 -21.58 -17.70 -10.11
C VAL A 299 -20.95 -17.50 -11.48
N VAL A 300 -19.70 -17.91 -11.62
CA VAL A 300 -19.00 -17.95 -12.91
C VAL A 300 -19.67 -18.99 -13.81
N THR A 301 -20.26 -18.56 -14.90
CA THR A 301 -20.91 -19.45 -15.87
C THR A 301 -19.98 -19.86 -16.99
N PHE A 302 -18.92 -19.08 -17.23
CA PHE A 302 -17.87 -19.38 -18.18
C PHE A 302 -16.54 -18.72 -17.77
N ALA A 303 -15.44 -19.45 -17.94
CA ALA A 303 -14.08 -18.92 -17.89
C ALA A 303 -13.25 -19.70 -18.91
N GLY A 304 -12.78 -19.03 -19.98
CA GLY A 304 -12.09 -19.68 -21.07
C GLY A 304 -11.86 -18.79 -22.27
N TRP A 305 -11.45 -19.41 -23.38
CA TRP A 305 -11.16 -18.72 -24.64
C TRP A 305 -12.41 -18.59 -25.52
N ASP A 306 -12.69 -17.38 -26.00
CA ASP A 306 -13.74 -17.10 -26.99
C ASP A 306 -13.17 -17.07 -28.42
N LYS A 307 -13.59 -18.04 -29.24
CA LYS A 307 -13.24 -18.08 -30.67
C LYS A 307 -13.86 -16.94 -31.48
N GLY A 308 -14.91 -16.28 -30.97
CA GLY A 308 -15.60 -15.15 -31.59
C GLY A 308 -14.82 -13.82 -31.56
N GLY A 309 -13.68 -13.78 -30.85
CA GLY A 309 -12.81 -12.61 -30.79
C GLY A 309 -12.65 -11.99 -29.40
N GLY A 310 -13.38 -12.47 -28.40
CA GLY A 310 -13.27 -11.96 -27.02
C GLY A 310 -11.98 -12.37 -26.30
N GLY A 311 -11.21 -13.32 -26.86
CA GLY A 311 -10.00 -13.84 -26.23
C GLY A 311 -10.32 -14.60 -24.95
N ASN A 312 -9.46 -14.47 -23.93
CA ASN A 312 -9.79 -14.98 -22.61
C ASN A 312 -10.90 -14.12 -22.00
N TYR A 313 -12.02 -14.75 -21.63
CA TYR A 313 -13.11 -14.04 -20.98
C TYR A 313 -13.77 -14.81 -19.85
N ILE A 314 -14.44 -14.08 -18.97
CA ILE A 314 -15.22 -14.60 -17.87
C ILE A 314 -16.66 -14.12 -18.06
N SER A 315 -17.63 -15.00 -17.82
CA SER A 315 -19.06 -14.67 -17.71
C SER A 315 -19.55 -15.03 -16.32
N ILE A 316 -20.30 -14.11 -15.69
CA ILE A 316 -20.84 -14.27 -14.33
C ILE A 316 -22.33 -14.01 -14.37
N THR A 317 -23.12 -14.99 -13.90
CA THR A 317 -24.53 -14.77 -13.58
C THR A 317 -24.62 -14.30 -12.15
N HIS A 318 -25.20 -13.12 -11.95
CA HIS A 318 -25.29 -12.48 -10.64
C HIS A 318 -26.50 -12.97 -9.84
N ASP A 319 -26.37 -12.97 -8.51
CA ASP A 319 -27.48 -13.24 -7.58
C ASP A 319 -28.60 -12.22 -7.76
N ARG A 320 -28.30 -11.04 -8.25
CA ARG A 320 -29.27 -10.07 -8.72
C ARG A 320 -29.92 -10.59 -10.00
N LYS A 321 -31.19 -11.01 -9.87
CA LYS A 321 -31.95 -11.70 -10.91
C LYS A 321 -31.88 -11.00 -12.27
N GLY A 322 -31.60 -11.78 -13.30
CA GLY A 322 -31.59 -11.35 -14.70
C GLY A 322 -30.29 -10.68 -15.18
N TYR A 323 -29.32 -10.43 -14.28
CA TYR A 323 -28.08 -9.79 -14.68
C TYR A 323 -26.96 -10.79 -14.93
N VAL A 324 -26.27 -10.61 -16.09
CA VAL A 324 -25.06 -11.33 -16.44
C VAL A 324 -24.00 -10.31 -16.86
N THR A 325 -22.80 -10.46 -16.35
CA THR A 325 -21.64 -9.67 -16.78
C THR A 325 -20.62 -10.49 -17.54
N LYS A 326 -19.91 -9.85 -18.48
CA LYS A 326 -18.79 -10.45 -19.21
C LYS A 326 -17.58 -9.53 -19.16
N TYR A 327 -16.42 -10.15 -19.00
CA TYR A 327 -15.12 -9.49 -18.86
C TYR A 327 -14.18 -10.10 -19.90
N LEU A 328 -13.89 -9.38 -21.00
CA LEU A 328 -13.19 -9.91 -22.16
C LEU A 328 -11.76 -9.36 -22.28
N HIS A 329 -10.97 -9.95 -23.17
CA HIS A 329 -9.58 -9.62 -23.49
C HIS A 329 -8.58 -9.80 -22.33
N LEU A 330 -8.90 -10.66 -21.36
CA LEU A 330 -8.09 -10.90 -20.17
C LEU A 330 -6.74 -11.55 -20.52
N SER A 331 -5.66 -11.18 -19.82
CA SER A 331 -4.35 -11.83 -19.94
C SER A 331 -4.35 -13.21 -19.28
N LYS A 332 -4.98 -13.30 -18.08
CA LYS A 332 -5.13 -14.55 -17.31
C LYS A 332 -6.30 -14.45 -16.36
N PHE A 333 -6.75 -15.59 -15.86
CA PHE A 333 -7.75 -15.69 -14.79
C PHE A 333 -7.06 -15.66 -13.42
N ALA A 334 -7.77 -15.21 -12.39
CA ALA A 334 -7.29 -15.29 -11.01
C ALA A 334 -7.41 -16.76 -10.51
N ALA A 335 -6.65 -17.08 -9.46
CA ALA A 335 -6.67 -18.41 -8.87
C ALA A 335 -8.08 -18.79 -8.43
N GLY A 336 -8.50 -20.04 -8.73
CA GLY A 336 -9.81 -20.57 -8.37
C GLY A 336 -10.97 -20.15 -9.28
N ILE A 337 -10.76 -19.26 -10.26
CA ILE A 337 -11.79 -18.83 -11.20
C ILE A 337 -11.97 -19.85 -12.33
N ARG A 338 -13.11 -20.52 -12.29
CA ARG A 338 -13.57 -21.53 -13.28
C ARG A 338 -15.10 -21.56 -13.33
N ALA A 339 -15.65 -22.15 -14.35
CA ALA A 339 -17.11 -22.38 -14.41
C ALA A 339 -17.61 -23.11 -13.15
N GLY A 340 -18.70 -22.65 -12.57
CA GLY A 340 -19.28 -23.11 -11.32
C GLY A 340 -18.70 -22.45 -10.06
N ALA A 341 -17.60 -21.69 -10.15
CA ALA A 341 -17.03 -20.98 -9.00
C ALA A 341 -17.98 -19.86 -8.53
N ARG A 342 -18.23 -19.81 -7.23
CA ARG A 342 -18.94 -18.69 -6.60
C ARG A 342 -17.95 -17.55 -6.34
N VAL A 343 -18.38 -16.33 -6.65
CA VAL A 343 -17.58 -15.12 -6.47
C VAL A 343 -18.34 -14.08 -5.66
N LYS A 344 -17.59 -13.31 -4.89
CA LYS A 344 -18.09 -12.19 -4.10
C LYS A 344 -17.78 -10.87 -4.77
N GLN A 345 -18.66 -9.90 -4.64
CA GLN A 345 -18.46 -8.54 -5.14
C GLN A 345 -17.09 -7.98 -4.70
N GLY A 346 -16.37 -7.38 -5.63
CA GLY A 346 -15.01 -6.89 -5.41
C GLY A 346 -13.90 -7.97 -5.48
N GLN A 347 -14.26 -9.26 -5.59
CA GLN A 347 -13.27 -10.31 -5.76
C GLN A 347 -12.54 -10.17 -7.08
N THR A 348 -11.19 -10.26 -7.08
CA THR A 348 -10.39 -10.33 -8.30
C THR A 348 -10.72 -11.61 -9.04
N ILE A 349 -11.12 -11.50 -10.30
CA ILE A 349 -11.49 -12.63 -11.16
C ILE A 349 -10.49 -12.87 -12.30
N GLY A 350 -9.72 -11.86 -12.66
CA GLY A 350 -8.72 -11.94 -13.73
C GLY A 350 -7.91 -10.66 -13.84
N TYR A 351 -7.18 -10.54 -14.92
CA TYR A 351 -6.28 -9.41 -15.14
C TYR A 351 -6.41 -8.89 -16.59
N VAL A 352 -6.36 -7.58 -16.74
CA VAL A 352 -6.42 -6.91 -18.05
C VAL A 352 -5.36 -7.48 -18.99
N GLY A 353 -5.71 -7.64 -20.25
CA GLY A 353 -4.83 -8.08 -21.32
C GLY A 353 -5.17 -7.42 -22.65
N SER A 354 -4.80 -8.10 -23.71
CA SER A 354 -5.09 -7.73 -25.11
C SER A 354 -5.28 -9.01 -25.95
N THR A 355 -5.91 -10.05 -25.34
CA THR A 355 -6.12 -11.33 -26.01
C THR A 355 -7.32 -11.29 -26.95
N GLY A 356 -7.32 -12.14 -27.98
CA GLY A 356 -8.38 -12.14 -29.01
C GLY A 356 -8.26 -10.97 -29.98
N ARG A 357 -9.38 -10.43 -30.45
CA ARG A 357 -9.44 -9.28 -31.38
C ARG A 357 -9.38 -7.96 -30.62
N SER A 358 -8.22 -7.60 -30.18
CA SER A 358 -7.95 -6.36 -29.42
C SER A 358 -6.89 -5.53 -30.13
N THR A 359 -7.00 -4.20 -30.07
CA THR A 359 -6.02 -3.24 -30.63
C THR A 359 -5.01 -2.73 -29.60
N GLY A 360 -5.14 -3.15 -28.34
CA GLY A 360 -4.26 -2.76 -27.25
C GLY A 360 -4.86 -3.12 -25.88
N PRO A 361 -4.09 -2.97 -24.80
CA PRO A 361 -4.54 -3.37 -23.47
C PRO A 361 -5.80 -2.62 -23.01
N HIS A 362 -6.89 -3.36 -22.80
CA HIS A 362 -8.16 -2.84 -22.27
C HIS A 362 -9.04 -3.99 -21.75
N LEU A 363 -10.07 -3.64 -21.00
CA LEU A 363 -11.17 -4.52 -20.64
C LEU A 363 -12.41 -4.13 -21.47
N ASP A 364 -12.95 -5.05 -22.29
CA ASP A 364 -14.31 -4.97 -22.84
C ASP A 364 -15.26 -5.52 -21.77
N PHE A 365 -16.05 -4.63 -21.21
CA PHE A 365 -16.99 -4.94 -20.12
C PHE A 365 -18.44 -4.83 -20.58
N ARG A 366 -19.20 -5.90 -20.37
CA ARG A 366 -20.59 -6.01 -20.81
C ARG A 366 -21.52 -6.37 -19.68
N ILE A 367 -22.73 -5.79 -19.72
CA ILE A 367 -23.86 -6.18 -18.87
C ILE A 367 -25.03 -6.56 -19.78
N THR A 368 -25.64 -7.69 -19.48
CA THR A 368 -26.97 -8.03 -20.01
C THR A 368 -27.98 -8.10 -18.88
N LYS A 369 -29.21 -7.66 -19.16
CA LYS A 369 -30.36 -7.83 -18.28
C LYS A 369 -31.42 -8.61 -19.04
N ASP A 370 -31.86 -9.72 -18.48
CA ASP A 370 -32.85 -10.63 -19.11
C ASP A 370 -32.46 -10.98 -20.56
N GLY A 371 -31.17 -11.29 -20.77
CA GLY A 371 -30.58 -11.64 -22.06
C GLY A 371 -30.34 -10.47 -23.04
N LYS A 372 -30.74 -9.24 -22.73
CA LYS A 372 -30.56 -8.06 -23.59
C LYS A 372 -29.37 -7.22 -23.14
N PRO A 373 -28.48 -6.78 -24.06
CA PRO A 373 -27.41 -5.86 -23.72
C PRO A 373 -27.95 -4.52 -23.18
N VAL A 374 -27.39 -4.07 -22.08
CA VAL A 374 -27.73 -2.79 -21.46
C VAL A 374 -26.47 -1.95 -21.26
N ASN A 375 -26.62 -0.62 -21.21
CA ASN A 375 -25.48 0.26 -21.00
C ASN A 375 -24.92 0.09 -19.57
N PRO A 376 -23.70 -0.44 -19.41
CA PRO A 376 -23.11 -0.69 -18.10
C PRO A 376 -23.12 0.56 -17.20
N LEU A 377 -22.74 1.74 -17.73
CA LEU A 377 -22.69 2.97 -16.93
C LEU A 377 -24.07 3.36 -16.39
N LYS A 378 -25.14 3.17 -17.16
CA LYS A 378 -26.50 3.44 -16.67
C LYS A 378 -26.92 2.48 -15.56
N ILE A 379 -26.55 1.20 -15.68
CA ILE A 379 -26.89 0.20 -14.67
C ILE A 379 -26.16 0.47 -13.35
N VAL A 380 -24.83 0.67 -13.38
CA VAL A 380 -24.04 0.92 -12.17
C VAL A 380 -24.36 2.27 -11.53
N SER A 381 -24.75 3.30 -12.32
CA SER A 381 -25.16 4.60 -11.78
C SER A 381 -26.59 4.61 -11.22
N ALA A 382 -27.50 3.83 -11.78
CA ALA A 382 -28.88 3.74 -11.31
C ALA A 382 -29.01 3.00 -9.96
N THR A 383 -27.98 2.29 -9.54
CA THR A 383 -27.98 1.61 -8.26
C THR A 383 -27.70 2.62 -7.15
N LYS A 384 -28.77 3.11 -6.51
CA LYS A 384 -28.63 3.92 -5.28
C LYS A 384 -27.97 3.05 -4.21
N PRO A 385 -27.02 3.59 -3.44
CA PRO A 385 -26.47 2.89 -2.29
C PRO A 385 -27.58 2.67 -1.24
N GLU A 386 -28.11 1.47 -1.17
CA GLU A 386 -28.95 1.04 -0.03
C GLU A 386 -28.02 0.34 0.96
N GLY A 387 -27.19 1.13 1.65
CA GLY A 387 -26.35 0.60 2.72
C GLY A 387 -27.20 0.17 3.91
N VAL A 388 -26.68 -0.77 4.66
CA VAL A 388 -27.30 -1.23 5.91
C VAL A 388 -27.12 -0.15 6.99
N PRO A 389 -28.13 0.17 7.80
CA PRO A 389 -27.95 1.08 8.92
C PRO A 389 -27.04 0.46 9.99
N ILE A 390 -26.24 1.31 10.65
CA ILE A 390 -25.41 0.95 11.79
C ILE A 390 -26.31 0.43 12.94
N LYS A 391 -25.79 -0.46 13.76
CA LYS A 391 -26.48 -0.93 14.95
C LYS A 391 -26.78 0.25 15.89
N LYS A 392 -27.96 0.24 16.51
CA LYS A 392 -28.42 1.35 17.38
C LYS A 392 -27.43 1.67 18.50
N GLU A 393 -26.85 0.62 19.10
CA GLU A 393 -25.84 0.77 20.16
C GLU A 393 -24.58 1.53 19.74
N ASN A 394 -24.21 1.47 18.46
CA ASN A 394 -23.01 2.10 17.91
C ASN A 394 -23.27 3.51 17.34
N LYS A 395 -24.54 3.93 17.24
CA LYS A 395 -24.87 5.22 16.62
C LYS A 395 -24.28 6.42 17.36
N ALA A 396 -24.38 6.44 18.67
CA ALA A 396 -23.82 7.53 19.49
C ALA A 396 -22.28 7.63 19.35
N GLN A 397 -21.60 6.48 19.29
CA GLN A 397 -20.15 6.43 19.06
C GLN A 397 -19.81 6.98 17.67
N LEU A 398 -20.56 6.60 16.64
CA LEU A 398 -20.36 7.10 15.27
C LEU A 398 -20.51 8.63 15.21
N ASP A 399 -21.56 9.18 15.85
CA ASP A 399 -21.84 10.61 15.86
C ASP A 399 -20.71 11.38 16.58
N SER A 400 -20.21 10.85 17.69
CA SER A 400 -19.06 11.41 18.41
C SER A 400 -17.78 11.38 17.56
N LEU A 401 -17.52 10.27 16.84
CA LEU A 401 -16.38 10.14 15.92
C LEU A 401 -16.49 11.17 14.79
N TYR A 402 -17.66 11.29 14.18
CA TYR A 402 -17.89 12.24 13.10
C TYR A 402 -17.63 13.69 13.55
N ALA A 403 -18.23 14.11 14.68
CA ALA A 403 -18.03 15.46 15.23
C ALA A 403 -16.55 15.75 15.52
N ARG A 404 -15.84 14.78 16.12
CA ARG A 404 -14.40 14.90 16.39
C ARG A 404 -13.59 15.05 15.11
N TYR A 405 -13.82 14.21 14.10
CA TYR A 405 -13.05 14.24 12.86
C TYR A 405 -13.32 15.48 12.02
N ILE A 406 -14.57 15.97 11.99
CA ILE A 406 -14.91 17.23 11.34
C ILE A 406 -14.16 18.40 11.97
N ALA A 407 -14.12 18.49 13.30
CA ALA A 407 -13.33 19.50 14.00
C ALA A 407 -11.81 19.36 13.72
N GLU A 408 -11.31 18.12 13.66
CA GLU A 408 -9.88 17.83 13.43
C GLU A 408 -9.43 18.25 12.03
N ILE A 409 -10.29 18.16 11.01
CA ILE A 409 -9.99 18.61 9.64
C ILE A 409 -10.32 20.09 9.38
N GLY A 410 -10.80 20.82 10.39
CA GLY A 410 -11.11 22.26 10.28
C GLY A 410 -12.39 22.59 9.51
N GLU A 411 -13.44 21.78 9.68
CA GLU A 411 -14.80 22.03 9.13
C GLU A 411 -15.86 22.26 10.17
#